data_02d21e1a0f44bbedcdb3e92451f4bf38
#
_entry.id   02d21e1a0f44bbedcdb3e92451f4bf38
#
_cell.length_a   1.000
_cell.length_b   1.000
_cell.length_c   1.000
_cell.angle_alpha   90.00
_cell.angle_beta   90.00
_cell.angle_gamma   90.00
#
_symmetry.space_group_name_H-M   'P 1'
#
loop_
_entity.id
_entity.type
_entity.pdbx_description
1 polymer ?
#
loop_
_entity_poly.entity_id
_entity_poly.type
_entity_poly.pdbx_seq_one_letter_code
_entity_poly.pdbx_strand_id
1 'polypeptide(L)'
;MTTPARFDAAPAFFLILGIVLITVGMTVGLGKIGDAMVMNNPDAGNLYNPANVSPTVGYAGLVIGLFVAVGSAFIGIAVHKWK
;
A
#
# COMPACT_ATOMS: atom_id res chain seq x y z
N MET A 1 6.34 -21.68 24.15
CA MET A 1 4.91 -21.47 23.97
C MET A 1 4.10 -22.69 24.36
N THR A 2 3.34 -22.56 25.39
CA THR A 2 2.66 -23.72 25.96
C THR A 2 1.29 -23.97 25.38
N THR A 3 0.73 -23.01 24.65
CA THR A 3 -0.59 -23.16 24.07
C THR A 3 -0.57 -22.78 22.59
N PRO A 4 0.05 -23.67 21.78
CA PRO A 4 0.29 -23.32 20.37
C PRO A 4 -0.99 -23.09 19.56
N ALA A 5 -2.08 -23.73 19.94
CA ALA A 5 -3.34 -23.55 19.23
C ALA A 5 -4.10 -22.30 19.64
N ARG A 6 -3.56 -21.55 20.57
CA ARG A 6 -4.24 -20.40 21.11
C ARG A 6 -4.22 -19.24 20.13
N PHE A 7 -5.39 -18.67 19.89
CA PHE A 7 -5.51 -17.45 19.10
C PHE A 7 -5.08 -16.25 19.98
N ASP A 8 -4.17 -15.48 19.47
CA ASP A 8 -3.70 -14.27 20.16
C ASP A 8 -4.21 -13.05 19.42
N ALA A 9 -5.10 -12.29 20.05
CA ALA A 9 -5.79 -11.18 19.42
C ALA A 9 -4.85 -10.04 19.04
N ALA A 10 -3.85 -9.76 19.85
CA ALA A 10 -2.96 -8.63 19.59
C ALA A 10 -2.12 -8.82 18.33
N PRO A 11 -1.37 -9.93 18.18
CA PRO A 11 -0.63 -10.13 16.94
C PRO A 11 -1.55 -10.34 15.74
N ALA A 12 -2.71 -10.96 15.92
CA ALA A 12 -3.66 -11.10 14.82
C ALA A 12 -4.14 -9.74 14.34
N PHE A 13 -4.42 -8.83 15.25
CA PHE A 13 -4.84 -7.47 14.89
C PHE A 13 -3.75 -6.75 14.08
N PHE A 14 -2.50 -6.81 14.54
CA PHE A 14 -1.41 -6.16 13.83
C PHE A 14 -1.17 -6.78 12.45
N LEU A 15 -1.32 -8.10 12.34
CA LEU A 15 -1.17 -8.79 11.07
C LEU A 15 -2.23 -8.32 10.07
N ILE A 16 -3.48 -8.30 10.49
CA ILE A 16 -4.59 -7.87 9.66
C ILE A 16 -4.41 -6.41 9.26
N LEU A 17 -4.07 -5.55 10.21
CA LEU A 17 -3.86 -4.14 9.95
C LEU A 17 -2.74 -3.92 8.94
N GLY A 18 -1.64 -4.65 9.07
CA GLY A 18 -0.54 -4.56 8.12
C GLY A 18 -0.95 -4.96 6.71
N ILE A 19 -1.67 -6.06 6.58
CA ILE A 19 -2.16 -6.54 5.29
C ILE A 19 -3.12 -5.51 4.68
N VAL A 20 -4.04 -4.96 5.47
CA VAL A 20 -4.98 -3.94 4.99
C VAL A 20 -4.24 -2.70 4.51
N LEU A 21 -3.24 -2.24 5.27
CA LEU A 21 -2.47 -1.06 4.88
C LEU A 21 -1.73 -1.28 3.58
N ILE A 22 -1.09 -2.44 3.41
CA ILE A 22 -0.39 -2.76 2.17
C ILE A 22 -1.38 -2.81 1.01
N THR A 23 -2.50 -3.48 1.20
CA THR A 23 -3.52 -3.61 0.15
C THR A 23 -4.06 -2.24 -0.27
N VAL A 24 -4.40 -1.40 0.70
CA VAL A 24 -4.91 -0.05 0.41
C VAL A 24 -3.85 0.78 -0.30
N GLY A 25 -2.61 0.75 0.19
CA GLY A 25 -1.52 1.50 -0.42
C GLY A 25 -1.25 1.08 -1.85
N MET A 26 -1.24 -0.23 -2.11
CA MET A 26 -1.04 -0.74 -3.46
C MET A 26 -2.20 -0.36 -4.38
N THR A 27 -3.43 -0.48 -3.88
CA THR A 27 -4.62 -0.15 -4.69
C THR A 27 -4.63 1.32 -5.07
N VAL A 28 -4.41 2.21 -4.11
CA VAL A 28 -4.39 3.66 -4.36
C VAL A 28 -3.20 4.02 -5.24
N GLY A 29 -2.02 3.48 -4.94
CA GLY A 29 -0.82 3.77 -5.69
C GLY A 29 -0.92 3.34 -7.14
N LEU A 30 -1.40 2.12 -7.39
CA LEU A 30 -1.58 1.64 -8.76
C LEU A 30 -2.64 2.45 -9.51
N GLY A 31 -3.67 2.93 -8.81
CA GLY A 31 -4.65 3.83 -9.39
C GLY A 31 -4.02 5.13 -9.86
N LYS A 32 -3.11 5.69 -9.07
CA LYS A 32 -2.38 6.91 -9.45
C LYS A 32 -1.45 6.69 -10.64
N ILE A 33 -0.83 5.51 -10.72
CA ILE A 33 -0.02 5.16 -11.89
C ILE A 33 -0.91 5.07 -13.13
N GLY A 34 -2.09 4.48 -13.01
CA GLY A 34 -3.06 4.44 -14.10
C GLY A 34 -3.45 5.83 -14.56
N ASP A 35 -3.69 6.76 -13.62
CA ASP A 35 -3.99 8.15 -13.94
C ASP A 35 -2.84 8.79 -14.70
N ALA A 36 -1.60 8.55 -14.29
CA ALA A 36 -0.42 9.08 -14.98
C ALA A 36 -0.33 8.56 -16.40
N MET A 37 -0.65 7.30 -16.63
CA MET A 37 -0.66 6.72 -17.98
C MET A 37 -1.70 7.40 -18.87
N VAL A 38 -2.88 7.68 -18.32
CA VAL A 38 -3.92 8.41 -19.07
C VAL A 38 -3.45 9.83 -19.38
N MET A 39 -2.86 10.51 -18.42
CA MET A 39 -2.36 11.88 -18.60
C MET A 39 -1.29 11.96 -19.69
N ASN A 40 -0.52 10.88 -19.88
CA ASN A 40 0.56 10.83 -20.86
C ASN A 40 0.08 10.33 -22.22
N ASN A 41 -1.20 10.01 -22.38
CA ASN A 41 -1.74 9.49 -23.62
C ASN A 41 -2.44 10.60 -24.40
N PRO A 42 -1.93 11.01 -25.59
CA PRO A 42 -2.54 12.09 -26.36
C PRO A 42 -3.95 11.78 -26.82
N ASP A 43 -4.32 10.49 -26.88
CA ASP A 43 -5.66 10.09 -27.28
C ASP A 43 -6.68 10.17 -26.16
N ALA A 44 -6.27 10.55 -24.97
CA ALA A 44 -7.16 10.61 -23.79
C ALA A 44 -8.08 11.85 -23.77
N GLY A 45 -8.00 12.69 -24.78
CA GLY A 45 -8.84 13.88 -24.86
C GLY A 45 -8.49 14.91 -23.79
N ASN A 46 -9.49 15.36 -23.04
CA ASN A 46 -9.28 16.39 -22.03
C ASN A 46 -8.53 15.89 -20.80
N LEU A 47 -8.31 14.59 -20.68
CA LEU A 47 -7.52 14.05 -19.58
C LEU A 47 -6.01 14.09 -19.87
N TYR A 48 -5.64 14.35 -21.13
CA TYR A 48 -4.23 14.43 -21.50
C TYR A 48 -3.60 15.66 -20.86
N ASN A 49 -2.61 15.41 -19.98
CA ASN A 49 -1.91 16.49 -19.29
C ASN A 49 -0.53 16.00 -18.87
N PRO A 50 0.44 16.01 -19.81
CA PRO A 50 1.78 15.50 -19.50
C PRO A 50 2.51 16.28 -18.41
N ALA A 51 2.11 17.51 -18.15
CA ALA A 51 2.74 18.31 -17.09
C ALA A 51 2.50 17.72 -15.69
N ASN A 52 1.44 16.92 -15.53
CA ASN A 52 1.10 16.31 -14.25
C ASN A 52 1.58 14.86 -14.10
N VAL A 53 2.21 14.28 -15.13
CA VAL A 53 2.62 12.88 -15.08
C VAL A 53 3.66 12.64 -13.99
N SER A 54 4.71 13.44 -13.96
CA SER A 54 5.80 13.26 -12.99
C SER A 54 5.33 13.44 -11.54
N PRO A 55 4.59 14.50 -11.19
CA PRO A 55 4.05 14.62 -9.83
C PRO A 55 3.11 13.47 -9.46
N THR A 56 2.30 12.99 -10.39
CA THR A 56 1.36 11.90 -10.12
C THR A 56 2.10 10.60 -9.85
N VAL A 57 3.14 10.29 -10.62
CA VAL A 57 3.96 9.11 -10.40
C VAL A 57 4.71 9.21 -9.08
N GLY A 58 5.24 10.38 -8.75
CA GLY A 58 5.89 10.61 -7.47
C GLY A 58 4.96 10.40 -6.30
N TYR A 59 3.73 10.89 -6.41
CA TYR A 59 2.71 10.68 -5.39
C TYR A 59 2.37 9.20 -5.22
N ALA A 60 2.25 8.47 -6.33
CA ALA A 60 2.00 7.05 -6.30
C ALA A 60 3.12 6.30 -5.57
N GLY A 61 4.36 6.63 -5.88
CA GLY A 61 5.52 6.03 -5.23
C GLY A 61 5.54 6.32 -3.73
N LEU A 62 5.21 7.54 -3.33
CA LEU A 62 5.14 7.91 -1.93
C LEU A 62 4.06 7.12 -1.19
N VAL A 63 2.86 7.01 -1.77
CA VAL A 63 1.75 6.27 -1.17
C VAL A 63 2.11 4.80 -1.02
N ILE A 64 2.57 4.17 -2.09
CA ILE A 64 2.95 2.76 -2.06
C ILE A 64 4.05 2.53 -1.03
N GLY A 65 5.12 3.32 -1.10
CA GLY A 65 6.26 3.16 -0.21
C GLY A 65 5.89 3.33 1.25
N LEU A 66 5.13 4.38 1.56
CA LEU A 66 4.74 4.68 2.93
C LEU A 66 3.83 3.59 3.50
N PHE A 67 2.80 3.20 2.76
CA PHE A 67 1.83 2.21 3.23
C PHE A 67 2.46 0.83 3.33
N VAL A 68 3.31 0.45 2.39
CA VAL A 68 4.00 -0.84 2.43
C VAL A 68 4.99 -0.86 3.61
N ALA A 69 5.72 0.22 3.83
CA ALA A 69 6.67 0.29 4.95
C ALA A 69 5.95 0.15 6.29
N VAL A 70 4.88 0.92 6.50
CA VAL A 70 4.12 0.88 7.75
C VAL A 70 3.43 -0.48 7.91
N GLY A 71 2.82 -0.99 6.85
CA GLY A 71 2.16 -2.29 6.88
C GLY A 71 3.14 -3.41 7.20
N SER A 72 4.33 -3.38 6.59
CA SER A 72 5.38 -4.36 6.86
C SER A 72 5.86 -4.30 8.30
N ALA A 73 5.95 -3.09 8.87
CA ALA A 73 6.31 -2.93 10.27
C ALA A 73 5.28 -3.60 11.19
N PHE A 74 4.00 -3.42 10.92
CA PHE A 74 2.96 -4.07 11.71
C PHE A 74 3.01 -5.59 11.57
N ILE A 75 3.25 -6.10 10.36
CA ILE A 75 3.40 -7.54 10.15
C ILE A 75 4.60 -8.06 10.92
N GLY A 76 5.71 -7.33 10.90
CA GLY A 76 6.91 -7.69 11.66
C GLY A 76 6.63 -7.77 13.16
N ILE A 77 5.88 -6.81 13.70
CA ILE A 77 5.48 -6.81 15.10
C ILE A 77 4.62 -8.04 15.41
N ALA A 78 3.67 -8.35 14.53
CA ALA A 78 2.80 -9.52 14.70
C ALA A 78 3.60 -10.80 14.74
N VAL A 79 4.52 -10.99 13.81
CA VAL A 79 5.37 -12.18 13.75
C VAL A 79 6.23 -12.27 15.00
N HIS A 80 6.80 -11.17 15.44
CA HIS A 80 7.64 -11.14 16.64
C HIS A 80 6.85 -11.55 17.89
N LYS A 81 5.61 -11.04 18.01
CA LYS A 81 4.77 -11.35 19.16
C LYS A 81 4.31 -12.79 19.18
N TRP A 82 4.18 -13.41 18.02
CA TRP A 82 3.75 -14.82 17.94
C TRP A 82 4.88 -15.81 18.24
N LYS A 83 6.10 -15.36 18.28
CA LYS A 83 7.23 -16.19 18.71
C LYS A 83 7.36 -16.19 20.23
#